data_9363a337a5fe39c52545d3a5504f0730
#
_entry.id   9363a337a5fe39c52545d3a5504f0730
#
_cell.length_a   1.000
_cell.length_b   1.000
_cell.length_c   1.000
_cell.angle_alpha   90.00
_cell.angle_beta   90.00
_cell.angle_gamma   90.00
#
_symmetry.space_group_name_H-M   'P 1'
#
loop_
_entity.id
_entity.type
_entity.pdbx_description
1 polymer ?
#
loop_
_entity_poly.entity_id
_entity_poly.type
_entity_poly.pdbx_seq_one_letter_code
_entity_poly.pdbx_strand_id
1 'polypeptide(L)'
;EDYIREWFRANLPKIKFKGQEIDKLLTPQMAGDFYHFEGNAQALRLLTKLHFLVDENGMNLNYTLLNTIIKYPVSSVEIDKDSGDIRTKKMGYYYAEQDIFKEITKSTGAVGCRHPLAFILEAADDIAYKTADIEDAAKKGFITYQQLLDELKSERYCGKCADDGERAEYDKAVGKLESYLTYAKDGGISSPEKNAVQRWVIYVQGVLLRCAAFGFTSSYDMI
;
A
#
# COMPACT_ATOMS: atom_id res chain seq x y z
N GLU A 1 1.01 -10.96 -9.03
CA GLU A 1 -0.20 -10.63 -9.80
C GLU A 1 -0.03 -10.88 -11.30
N ASP A 2 1.08 -10.44 -11.92
CA ASP A 2 1.30 -10.51 -13.37
C ASP A 2 1.26 -11.95 -13.91
N TYR A 3 1.91 -12.90 -13.24
CA TYR A 3 1.84 -14.32 -13.63
C TYR A 3 0.41 -14.88 -13.62
N ILE A 4 -0.43 -14.44 -12.67
CA ILE A 4 -1.84 -14.84 -12.61
C ILE A 4 -2.60 -14.27 -13.82
N ARG A 5 -2.38 -12.99 -14.12
CA ARG A 5 -3.00 -12.31 -15.26
C ARG A 5 -2.59 -12.95 -16.59
N GLU A 6 -1.29 -13.23 -16.76
CA GLU A 6 -0.76 -13.89 -17.96
C GLU A 6 -1.32 -15.29 -18.12
N TRP A 7 -1.41 -16.06 -17.03
CA TRP A 7 -1.99 -17.38 -17.06
C TRP A 7 -3.45 -17.34 -17.52
N PHE A 8 -4.26 -16.44 -17.00
CA PHE A 8 -5.65 -16.29 -17.42
C PHE A 8 -5.77 -15.85 -18.88
N ARG A 9 -4.95 -14.90 -19.35
CA ARG A 9 -4.94 -14.49 -20.76
C ARG A 9 -4.65 -15.66 -21.69
N ALA A 10 -3.74 -16.54 -21.30
CA ALA A 10 -3.36 -17.69 -22.11
C ALA A 10 -4.35 -18.87 -22.06
N ASN A 11 -5.10 -19.01 -20.96
CA ASN A 11 -5.84 -20.23 -20.67
C ASN A 11 -7.35 -20.04 -20.54
N LEU A 12 -7.85 -18.89 -20.12
CA LEU A 12 -9.29 -18.66 -19.92
C LEU A 12 -10.14 -19.04 -21.17
N PRO A 13 -9.74 -18.69 -22.40
CA PRO A 13 -10.48 -19.08 -23.62
C PRO A 13 -10.50 -20.60 -23.88
N LYS A 14 -9.60 -21.36 -23.23
CA LYS A 14 -9.51 -22.82 -23.41
C LYS A 14 -10.32 -23.59 -22.36
N ILE A 15 -10.75 -22.94 -21.29
CA ILE A 15 -11.50 -23.55 -20.20
C ILE A 15 -12.92 -23.77 -20.67
N LYS A 16 -13.45 -24.97 -20.41
CA LYS A 16 -14.85 -25.31 -20.72
C LYS A 16 -15.64 -25.56 -19.44
N PHE A 17 -16.83 -25.00 -19.38
CA PHE A 17 -17.81 -25.28 -18.35
C PHE A 17 -19.05 -25.88 -18.99
N LYS A 18 -19.43 -27.08 -18.57
CA LYS A 18 -20.55 -27.85 -19.15
C LYS A 18 -20.50 -27.94 -20.70
N GLY A 19 -19.28 -28.12 -21.24
CA GLY A 19 -19.04 -28.25 -22.69
C GLY A 19 -18.93 -26.95 -23.48
N GLN A 20 -19.23 -25.81 -22.89
CA GLN A 20 -19.10 -24.48 -23.51
C GLN A 20 -17.82 -23.78 -23.06
N GLU A 21 -17.22 -23.00 -23.95
CA GLU A 21 -16.06 -22.17 -23.62
C GLU A 21 -16.47 -21.12 -22.60
N ILE A 22 -15.74 -21.03 -21.49
CA ILE A 22 -16.12 -20.21 -20.33
C ILE A 22 -16.15 -18.72 -20.66
N ASP A 23 -15.27 -18.26 -21.51
CA ASP A 23 -15.19 -16.86 -21.95
C ASP A 23 -16.47 -16.38 -22.67
N LYS A 24 -17.20 -17.30 -23.33
CA LYS A 24 -18.48 -17.01 -23.96
C LYS A 24 -19.66 -16.91 -22.98
N LEU A 25 -19.46 -17.37 -21.75
CA LEU A 25 -20.44 -17.34 -20.67
C LEU A 25 -20.27 -16.15 -19.74
N LEU A 26 -19.08 -15.52 -19.77
CA LEU A 26 -18.74 -14.39 -18.92
C LEU A 26 -19.20 -13.07 -19.52
N THR A 27 -19.62 -12.16 -18.65
CA THR A 27 -19.80 -10.76 -19.05
C THR A 27 -18.42 -10.09 -19.28
N PRO A 28 -18.35 -8.95 -19.97
CA PRO A 28 -17.07 -8.23 -20.13
C PRO A 28 -16.35 -7.95 -18.83
N GLN A 29 -17.08 -7.58 -17.76
CA GLN A 29 -16.48 -7.36 -16.44
C GLN A 29 -15.99 -8.67 -15.81
N MET A 30 -16.75 -9.75 -15.87
CA MET A 30 -16.31 -11.05 -15.34
C MET A 30 -15.02 -11.54 -16.00
N ALA A 31 -14.91 -11.40 -17.34
CA ALA A 31 -13.69 -11.74 -18.07
C ALA A 31 -12.55 -10.77 -17.72
N GLY A 32 -12.84 -9.48 -17.66
CA GLY A 32 -11.90 -8.43 -17.26
C GLY A 32 -11.31 -8.65 -15.87
N ASP A 33 -12.10 -9.16 -14.92
CA ASP A 33 -11.66 -9.44 -13.55
C ASP A 33 -10.52 -10.48 -13.51
N PHE A 34 -10.55 -11.48 -14.39
CA PHE A 34 -9.45 -12.44 -14.53
C PHE A 34 -8.22 -11.81 -15.19
N TYR A 35 -8.42 -10.99 -16.23
CA TYR A 35 -7.33 -10.38 -17.00
C TYR A 35 -6.64 -9.23 -16.25
N HIS A 36 -7.33 -8.65 -15.28
CA HIS A 36 -6.84 -7.55 -14.43
C HIS A 36 -6.79 -7.91 -12.94
N PHE A 37 -6.63 -9.22 -12.64
CA PHE A 37 -6.54 -9.69 -11.24
C PHE A 37 -5.69 -8.75 -10.39
N GLU A 38 -6.24 -8.29 -9.25
CA GLU A 38 -5.65 -7.22 -8.44
C GLU A 38 -5.80 -7.51 -6.95
N GLY A 39 -4.70 -7.37 -6.21
CA GLY A 39 -4.65 -7.61 -4.77
C GLY A 39 -5.56 -6.68 -3.97
N ASN A 40 -5.74 -5.43 -4.39
CA ASN A 40 -6.66 -4.50 -3.72
C ASN A 40 -8.13 -4.95 -3.85
N ALA A 41 -8.54 -5.42 -5.02
CA ALA A 41 -9.88 -6.01 -5.22
C ALA A 41 -10.04 -7.32 -4.42
N GLN A 42 -8.98 -8.13 -4.36
CA GLN A 42 -8.96 -9.35 -3.56
C GLN A 42 -9.07 -9.05 -2.05
N ALA A 43 -8.52 -7.94 -1.57
CA ALA A 43 -8.66 -7.52 -0.17
C ALA A 43 -10.13 -7.29 0.21
N LEU A 44 -10.91 -6.57 -0.61
CA LEU A 44 -12.34 -6.40 -0.37
C LEU A 44 -13.07 -7.74 -0.31
N ARG A 45 -12.82 -8.64 -1.27
CA ARG A 45 -13.40 -9.99 -1.29
C ARG A 45 -13.03 -10.80 -0.06
N LEU A 46 -11.76 -10.76 0.35
CA LEU A 46 -11.27 -11.46 1.53
C LEU A 46 -12.04 -11.01 2.78
N LEU A 47 -12.15 -9.70 2.99
CA LEU A 47 -12.76 -9.12 4.18
C LEU A 47 -14.28 -9.24 4.24
N THR A 48 -14.95 -9.28 3.07
CA THR A 48 -16.43 -9.32 3.01
C THR A 48 -17.01 -10.73 2.82
N LYS A 49 -16.22 -11.68 2.30
CA LYS A 49 -16.73 -13.01 1.94
C LYS A 49 -15.87 -14.18 2.38
N LEU A 50 -14.54 -14.11 2.18
CA LEU A 50 -13.70 -15.30 2.35
C LEU A 50 -13.26 -15.53 3.79
N HIS A 51 -13.09 -14.47 4.57
CA HIS A 51 -12.66 -14.56 5.96
C HIS A 51 -13.88 -14.60 6.91
N PHE A 52 -14.68 -15.65 6.80
CA PHE A 52 -15.87 -15.83 7.63
C PHE A 52 -15.59 -16.85 8.75
N LEU A 53 -15.44 -16.36 9.95
CA LEU A 53 -15.29 -17.20 11.14
C LEU A 53 -16.56 -17.27 11.98
N VAL A 54 -17.48 -16.31 11.81
CA VAL A 54 -18.66 -16.14 12.66
C VAL A 54 -19.95 -16.18 11.83
N ASP A 55 -20.02 -15.44 10.73
CA ASP A 55 -21.19 -15.32 9.88
C ASP A 55 -20.83 -15.16 8.39
N GLU A 56 -21.83 -14.94 7.54
CA GLU A 56 -21.66 -14.79 6.08
C GLU A 56 -21.09 -13.43 5.63
N ASN A 57 -20.90 -12.48 6.56
CA ASN A 57 -20.43 -11.12 6.27
C ASN A 57 -18.90 -10.98 6.34
N GLY A 58 -18.18 -12.06 6.21
CA GLY A 58 -16.71 -12.06 6.28
C GLY A 58 -16.23 -11.70 7.69
N MET A 59 -15.41 -10.66 7.80
CA MET A 59 -14.94 -10.13 9.08
C MET A 59 -15.97 -9.22 9.79
N ASN A 60 -17.13 -9.02 9.21
CA ASN A 60 -18.20 -8.17 9.74
C ASN A 60 -17.73 -6.73 10.07
N LEU A 61 -16.94 -6.14 9.17
CA LEU A 61 -16.41 -4.80 9.32
C LEU A 61 -17.44 -3.74 8.91
N ASN A 62 -17.40 -2.58 9.55
CA ASN A 62 -18.26 -1.46 9.15
C ASN A 62 -17.87 -0.90 7.78
N TYR A 63 -18.82 -0.21 7.11
CA TYR A 63 -18.61 0.29 5.75
C TYR A 63 -17.53 1.36 5.64
N THR A 64 -17.31 2.18 6.65
CA THR A 64 -16.22 3.16 6.66
C THR A 64 -14.88 2.46 6.57
N LEU A 65 -14.66 1.41 7.35
CA LEU A 65 -13.43 0.64 7.32
C LEU A 65 -13.26 -0.09 5.98
N LEU A 66 -14.33 -0.71 5.48
CA LEU A 66 -14.31 -1.36 4.15
C LEU A 66 -14.04 -0.37 3.02
N ASN A 67 -14.58 0.87 3.09
CA ASN A 67 -14.29 1.87 2.06
C ASN A 67 -12.86 2.41 2.16
N THR A 68 -12.27 2.42 3.34
CA THR A 68 -10.89 2.85 3.54
C THR A 68 -9.89 2.00 2.76
N ILE A 69 -10.16 0.70 2.55
CA ILE A 69 -9.29 -0.19 1.77
C ILE A 69 -9.49 -0.09 0.26
N ILE A 70 -10.55 0.59 -0.20
CA ILE A 70 -10.84 0.73 -1.64
C ILE A 70 -9.98 1.86 -2.21
N LYS A 71 -8.80 1.52 -2.70
CA LYS A 71 -7.88 2.49 -3.33
C LYS A 71 -8.36 2.93 -4.73
N TYR A 72 -9.08 2.08 -5.45
CA TYR A 72 -9.52 2.29 -6.84
C TYR A 72 -11.02 2.02 -6.95
N PRO A 73 -11.88 3.06 -6.97
CA PRO A 73 -13.33 2.90 -6.94
C PRO A 73 -13.93 2.59 -8.33
N VAL A 74 -13.29 1.72 -9.12
CA VAL A 74 -13.69 1.35 -10.48
C VAL A 74 -13.64 -0.17 -10.68
N SER A 75 -14.43 -0.66 -11.64
CA SER A 75 -14.43 -2.06 -12.06
C SER A 75 -13.28 -2.37 -13.05
N SER A 76 -13.12 -3.63 -13.42
CA SER A 76 -12.10 -4.06 -14.38
C SER A 76 -12.28 -3.51 -15.78
N VAL A 77 -13.50 -3.11 -16.17
CA VAL A 77 -13.81 -2.52 -17.49
C VAL A 77 -13.69 -0.99 -17.52
N GLU A 78 -13.50 -0.38 -16.37
CA GLU A 78 -13.35 1.07 -16.21
C GLU A 78 -11.89 1.49 -15.98
N ILE A 79 -10.96 0.54 -16.05
CA ILE A 79 -9.52 0.83 -15.89
C ILE A 79 -9.07 1.72 -17.04
N ASP A 80 -8.48 2.88 -16.71
CA ASP A 80 -7.85 3.79 -17.65
C ASP A 80 -6.52 4.28 -17.07
N LYS A 81 -5.42 3.68 -17.53
CA LYS A 81 -4.07 4.00 -17.08
C LYS A 81 -3.53 5.29 -17.69
N ASP A 82 -4.11 5.72 -18.79
CA ASP A 82 -3.64 6.85 -19.59
C ASP A 82 -4.35 8.16 -19.20
N SER A 83 -5.43 8.07 -18.42
CA SER A 83 -6.17 9.25 -17.93
C SER A 83 -5.38 10.14 -16.97
N GLY A 84 -4.31 9.62 -16.36
CA GLY A 84 -3.59 10.29 -15.25
C GLY A 84 -4.37 10.30 -13.91
N ASP A 85 -5.61 9.81 -13.90
CA ASP A 85 -6.42 9.71 -12.70
C ASP A 85 -6.03 8.46 -11.89
N ILE A 86 -5.54 8.67 -10.68
CA ILE A 86 -5.13 7.57 -9.80
C ILE A 86 -6.30 6.61 -9.49
N ARG A 87 -7.55 7.08 -9.52
CA ARG A 87 -8.74 6.28 -9.22
C ARG A 87 -9.00 5.19 -10.26
N THR A 88 -8.60 5.40 -11.50
CA THR A 88 -8.83 4.49 -12.63
C THR A 88 -7.62 3.64 -12.99
N LYS A 89 -6.52 3.76 -12.23
CA LYS A 89 -5.26 3.07 -12.51
C LYS A 89 -5.37 1.54 -12.46
N LYS A 90 -6.22 1.03 -11.56
CA LYS A 90 -6.46 -0.40 -11.30
C LYS A 90 -7.93 -0.60 -10.90
N MET A 91 -8.42 -1.84 -10.88
CA MET A 91 -9.74 -2.13 -10.33
C MET A 91 -9.72 -2.25 -8.80
N GLY A 92 -10.83 -1.92 -8.15
CA GLY A 92 -10.99 -2.02 -6.69
C GLY A 92 -11.96 -3.10 -6.22
N TYR A 93 -12.73 -3.70 -7.13
CA TYR A 93 -13.67 -4.77 -6.80
C TYR A 93 -13.91 -5.69 -8.00
N TYR A 94 -14.25 -6.94 -7.72
CA TYR A 94 -14.69 -7.89 -8.74
C TYR A 94 -16.20 -7.80 -8.97
N TYR A 95 -16.68 -8.31 -10.09
CA TYR A 95 -18.10 -8.42 -10.40
C TYR A 95 -18.91 -9.03 -9.25
N ALA A 96 -18.36 -10.05 -8.60
CA ALA A 96 -19.03 -10.73 -7.49
C ALA A 96 -19.17 -9.86 -6.22
N GLU A 97 -18.41 -8.79 -6.08
CA GLU A 97 -18.48 -7.82 -4.98
C GLU A 97 -19.14 -6.50 -5.38
N GLN A 98 -19.71 -6.41 -6.61
CA GLN A 98 -20.29 -5.16 -7.12
C GLN A 98 -21.42 -4.61 -6.23
N ASP A 99 -22.27 -5.45 -5.71
CA ASP A 99 -23.42 -5.01 -4.91
C ASP A 99 -22.96 -4.47 -3.55
N ILE A 100 -22.09 -5.20 -2.85
CA ILE A 100 -21.52 -4.72 -1.57
C ILE A 100 -20.66 -3.47 -1.77
N PHE A 101 -19.92 -3.37 -2.87
CA PHE A 101 -19.16 -2.16 -3.22
C PHE A 101 -20.08 -0.94 -3.36
N LYS A 102 -21.21 -1.06 -4.10
CA LYS A 102 -22.19 0.02 -4.26
C LYS A 102 -22.81 0.41 -2.92
N GLU A 103 -23.13 -0.56 -2.08
CA GLU A 103 -23.68 -0.31 -0.75
C GLU A 103 -22.69 0.45 0.15
N ILE A 104 -21.43 0.00 0.20
CA ILE A 104 -20.35 0.65 0.94
C ILE A 104 -20.18 2.11 0.49
N THR A 105 -20.00 2.34 -0.80
CA THR A 105 -19.71 3.70 -1.33
C THR A 105 -20.89 4.64 -1.15
N LYS A 106 -22.13 4.15 -1.34
CA LYS A 106 -23.35 4.91 -1.08
C LYS A 106 -23.51 5.29 0.39
N SER A 107 -23.31 4.33 1.29
CA SER A 107 -23.50 4.53 2.75
C SER A 107 -22.45 5.47 3.36
N THR A 108 -21.26 5.54 2.77
CA THR A 108 -20.16 6.41 3.20
C THR A 108 -20.12 7.74 2.44
N GLY A 109 -20.97 7.94 1.44
CA GLY A 109 -21.00 9.16 0.61
C GLY A 109 -19.84 9.27 -0.41
N ALA A 110 -19.04 8.23 -0.60
CA ALA A 110 -17.85 8.24 -1.47
C ALA A 110 -18.09 7.55 -2.82
N VAL A 111 -19.24 7.84 -3.46
CA VAL A 111 -19.57 7.30 -4.78
C VAL A 111 -18.68 7.93 -5.86
N GLY A 112 -17.92 7.10 -6.59
CA GLY A 112 -17.03 7.54 -7.66
C GLY A 112 -15.78 8.29 -7.18
N CYS A 113 -15.52 8.32 -5.87
CA CYS A 113 -14.32 8.93 -5.29
C CYS A 113 -13.68 7.99 -4.25
N ARG A 114 -12.48 8.32 -3.83
CA ARG A 114 -11.79 7.63 -2.74
C ARG A 114 -12.32 8.15 -1.40
N HIS A 115 -12.49 7.25 -0.44
CA HIS A 115 -12.77 7.67 0.93
C HIS A 115 -11.56 8.44 1.49
N PRO A 116 -11.72 9.56 2.21
CA PRO A 116 -10.58 10.34 2.74
C PRO A 116 -9.56 9.49 3.52
N LEU A 117 -10.01 8.56 4.33
CA LEU A 117 -9.12 7.67 5.09
C LEU A 117 -8.31 6.71 4.21
N ALA A 118 -8.66 6.51 2.92
CA ALA A 118 -7.84 5.71 2.02
C ALA A 118 -6.46 6.34 1.77
N PHE A 119 -6.35 7.66 1.83
CA PHE A 119 -5.06 8.37 1.72
C PHE A 119 -4.17 8.12 2.94
N ILE A 120 -4.77 8.09 4.14
CA ILE A 120 -4.05 7.76 5.37
C ILE A 120 -3.58 6.31 5.37
N LEU A 121 -4.44 5.38 4.94
CA LEU A 121 -4.06 3.96 4.82
C LEU A 121 -2.90 3.78 3.82
N GLU A 122 -2.97 4.46 2.68
CA GLU A 122 -1.92 4.39 1.65
C GLU A 122 -0.59 4.96 2.16
N ALA A 123 -0.64 6.10 2.87
CA ALA A 123 0.55 6.66 3.51
C ALA A 123 1.14 5.71 4.56
N ALA A 124 0.31 5.08 5.39
CA ALA A 124 0.76 4.12 6.40
C ALA A 124 1.39 2.87 5.77
N ASP A 125 0.78 2.34 4.70
CA ASP A 125 1.28 1.21 3.92
C ASP A 125 2.67 1.51 3.32
N ASP A 126 2.80 2.66 2.66
CA ASP A 126 4.06 3.13 2.07
C ASP A 126 5.16 3.33 3.12
N ILE A 127 4.84 3.93 4.26
CA ILE A 127 5.80 4.15 5.35
C ILE A 127 6.27 2.80 5.90
N ALA A 128 5.34 1.90 6.19
CA ALA A 128 5.65 0.58 6.73
C ALA A 128 6.53 -0.22 5.76
N TYR A 129 6.16 -0.27 4.48
CA TYR A 129 6.86 -1.07 3.48
C TYR A 129 8.27 -0.57 3.21
N LYS A 130 8.41 0.73 2.92
CA LYS A 130 9.73 1.34 2.61
C LYS A 130 10.73 1.24 3.76
N THR A 131 10.26 1.41 4.98
CA THR A 131 11.13 1.31 6.16
C THR A 131 11.47 -0.13 6.52
N ALA A 132 10.54 -1.07 6.34
CA ALA A 132 10.80 -2.50 6.52
C ALA A 132 11.83 -3.02 5.50
N ASP A 133 11.80 -2.55 4.26
CA ASP A 133 12.78 -2.93 3.22
C ASP A 133 14.19 -2.53 3.60
N ILE A 134 14.38 -1.33 4.19
CA ILE A 134 15.70 -0.89 4.69
C ILE A 134 16.18 -1.78 5.83
N GLU A 135 15.30 -2.07 6.78
CA GLU A 135 15.62 -2.93 7.93
C GLU A 135 16.01 -4.34 7.48
N ASP A 136 15.22 -4.92 6.56
CA ASP A 136 15.47 -6.24 6.00
C ASP A 136 16.76 -6.30 5.19
N ALA A 137 17.03 -5.29 4.38
CA ALA A 137 18.27 -5.21 3.61
C ALA A 137 19.51 -5.17 4.54
N ALA A 138 19.44 -4.41 5.63
CA ALA A 138 20.50 -4.36 6.63
C ALA A 138 20.64 -5.68 7.40
N LYS A 139 19.53 -6.32 7.81
CA LYS A 139 19.55 -7.62 8.50
C LYS A 139 20.14 -8.73 7.63
N LYS A 140 19.78 -8.76 6.35
CA LYS A 140 20.25 -9.75 5.37
C LYS A 140 21.67 -9.45 4.85
N GLY A 141 22.24 -8.29 5.18
CA GLY A 141 23.57 -7.88 4.75
C GLY A 141 23.65 -7.39 3.31
N PHE A 142 22.54 -7.04 2.69
CA PHE A 142 22.51 -6.42 1.35
C PHE A 142 23.03 -4.98 1.39
N ILE A 143 22.83 -4.29 2.50
CA ILE A 143 23.42 -2.99 2.79
C ILE A 143 24.12 -3.01 4.15
N THR A 144 25.28 -2.34 4.23
CA THR A 144 25.97 -2.12 5.50
C THR A 144 25.49 -0.83 6.15
N TYR A 145 25.73 -0.70 7.46
CA TYR A 145 25.49 0.54 8.20
C TYR A 145 26.20 1.74 7.52
N GLN A 146 27.46 1.54 7.11
CA GLN A 146 28.26 2.61 6.50
C GLN A 146 27.69 3.04 5.15
N GLN A 147 27.29 2.06 4.30
CA GLN A 147 26.65 2.38 3.01
C GLN A 147 25.35 3.16 3.20
N LEU A 148 24.52 2.79 4.18
CA LEU A 148 23.30 3.53 4.50
C LEU A 148 23.61 4.96 4.95
N LEU A 149 24.58 5.12 5.86
CA LEU A 149 24.97 6.44 6.37
C LEU A 149 25.53 7.35 5.27
N ASP A 150 26.42 6.81 4.43
CA ASP A 150 27.05 7.55 3.33
C ASP A 150 26.00 7.99 2.29
N GLU A 151 25.05 7.11 1.97
CA GLU A 151 23.95 7.45 1.06
C GLU A 151 23.04 8.53 1.66
N LEU A 152 22.66 8.42 2.93
CA LEU A 152 21.88 9.45 3.62
C LEU A 152 22.61 10.81 3.68
N LYS A 153 23.92 10.83 3.79
CA LYS A 153 24.74 12.07 3.78
C LYS A 153 25.01 12.61 2.38
N SER A 154 24.66 11.86 1.34
CA SER A 154 24.92 12.28 -0.04
C SER A 154 24.04 13.46 -0.47
N GLU A 155 24.57 14.34 -1.34
CA GLU A 155 23.82 15.46 -1.94
C GLU A 155 22.57 15.00 -2.71
N ARG A 156 22.54 13.75 -3.12
CA ARG A 156 21.38 13.16 -3.82
C ARG A 156 20.09 13.23 -3.01
N TYR A 157 20.19 13.14 -1.69
CA TYR A 157 19.02 13.16 -0.81
C TYR A 157 18.96 14.45 0.01
N CYS A 158 20.03 14.84 0.64
CA CYS A 158 20.03 16.05 1.46
C CYS A 158 19.81 17.34 0.66
N GLY A 159 20.20 17.37 -0.61
CA GLY A 159 19.92 18.48 -1.53
C GLY A 159 18.47 18.58 -2.02
N LYS A 160 17.57 17.64 -1.62
CA LYS A 160 16.16 17.65 -2.01
C LYS A 160 15.22 18.29 -0.99
N CYS A 161 15.72 18.69 0.17
CA CYS A 161 14.91 19.39 1.16
C CYS A 161 14.42 20.73 0.59
N ALA A 162 13.13 21.01 0.74
CA ALA A 162 12.49 22.18 0.15
C ALA A 162 12.86 23.48 0.88
N ASP A 163 13.17 23.38 2.17
CA ASP A 163 13.53 24.51 3.02
C ASP A 163 14.48 24.10 4.17
N ASP A 164 14.93 25.11 4.94
CA ASP A 164 15.82 24.90 6.07
C ASP A 164 15.21 24.08 7.20
N GLY A 165 13.88 24.10 7.35
CA GLY A 165 13.17 23.32 8.36
C GLY A 165 13.17 21.83 8.02
N GLU A 166 12.87 21.48 6.78
CA GLU A 166 12.99 20.10 6.28
C GLU A 166 14.43 19.60 6.37
N ARG A 167 15.39 20.45 6.04
CA ARG A 167 16.80 20.12 6.15
C ARG A 167 17.21 19.82 7.59
N ALA A 168 16.78 20.64 8.54
CA ALA A 168 17.10 20.43 9.96
C ALA A 168 16.50 19.11 10.49
N GLU A 169 15.26 18.77 10.12
CA GLU A 169 14.65 17.47 10.51
C GLU A 169 15.37 16.30 9.82
N TYR A 170 15.79 16.45 8.57
CA TYR A 170 16.58 15.45 7.87
C TYR A 170 17.92 15.20 8.56
N ASP A 171 18.69 16.24 8.83
CA ASP A 171 20.00 16.18 9.49
C ASP A 171 19.86 15.56 10.90
N LYS A 172 18.78 15.88 11.62
CA LYS A 172 18.47 15.27 12.90
C LYS A 172 18.18 13.77 12.76
N ALA A 173 17.47 13.34 11.71
CA ALA A 173 17.22 11.94 11.46
C ALA A 173 18.52 11.17 11.14
N VAL A 174 19.41 11.76 10.35
CA VAL A 174 20.74 11.19 10.07
C VAL A 174 21.59 11.10 11.36
N GLY A 175 21.61 12.16 12.17
CA GLY A 175 22.31 12.17 13.46
C GLY A 175 21.79 11.13 14.46
N LYS A 176 20.49 10.78 14.37
CA LYS A 176 19.92 9.70 15.18
C LYS A 176 20.51 8.34 14.82
N LEU A 177 20.77 8.07 13.55
CA LEU A 177 21.41 6.81 13.13
C LEU A 177 22.80 6.66 13.80
N GLU A 178 23.60 7.72 13.81
CA GLU A 178 24.93 7.75 14.42
C GLU A 178 24.85 7.62 15.95
N SER A 179 23.91 8.32 16.59
CA SER A 179 23.72 8.25 18.04
C SER A 179 23.27 6.85 18.50
N TYR A 180 22.47 6.16 17.74
CA TYR A 180 22.06 4.79 18.05
C TYR A 180 23.19 3.78 17.89
N LEU A 181 24.13 4.00 16.97
CA LEU A 181 25.33 3.18 16.87
C LEU A 181 26.23 3.34 18.12
N THR A 182 26.47 4.58 18.53
CA THR A 182 27.23 4.88 19.76
C THR A 182 26.58 4.22 20.97
N TYR A 183 25.26 4.40 21.16
CA TYR A 183 24.51 3.75 22.22
C TYR A 183 24.64 2.22 22.22
N ALA A 184 24.57 1.61 21.03
CA ALA A 184 24.64 0.15 20.91
C ALA A 184 26.06 -0.38 21.23
N LYS A 185 27.10 0.36 20.84
CA LYS A 185 28.50 0.02 21.17
C LYS A 185 28.77 0.16 22.66
N ASP A 186 28.39 1.27 23.27
CA ASP A 186 28.59 1.54 24.70
C ASP A 186 27.83 0.56 25.58
N GLY A 187 26.64 0.13 25.13
CA GLY A 187 25.84 -0.88 25.81
C GLY A 187 26.26 -2.32 25.56
N GLY A 188 27.33 -2.59 24.82
CA GLY A 188 27.82 -3.94 24.54
C GLY A 188 26.85 -4.82 23.73
N ILE A 189 25.97 -4.22 22.91
CA ILE A 189 24.98 -4.94 22.11
C ILE A 189 25.68 -5.76 21.01
N SER A 190 25.30 -7.04 20.89
CA SER A 190 25.85 -7.94 19.91
C SER A 190 25.48 -7.55 18.50
N SER A 191 25.98 -7.00 17.63
CA SER A 191 25.57 -6.47 16.32
C SER A 191 25.09 -5.02 16.41
N PRO A 192 25.96 -4.11 16.90
CA PRO A 192 25.56 -2.74 17.19
C PRO A 192 25.07 -1.99 15.96
N GLU A 193 25.63 -2.27 14.77
CA GLU A 193 25.20 -1.65 13.50
C GLU A 193 23.76 -2.04 13.11
N LYS A 194 23.42 -3.32 13.21
CA LYS A 194 22.05 -3.78 12.93
C LYS A 194 21.04 -3.21 13.92
N ASN A 195 21.41 -3.16 15.18
CA ASN A 195 20.58 -2.54 16.23
C ASN A 195 20.37 -1.04 15.97
N ALA A 196 21.41 -0.32 15.57
CA ALA A 196 21.33 1.09 15.22
C ALA A 196 20.36 1.34 14.06
N VAL A 197 20.44 0.55 12.98
CA VAL A 197 19.51 0.63 11.85
C VAL A 197 18.08 0.35 12.28
N GLN A 198 17.84 -0.69 13.06
CA GLN A 198 16.51 -1.05 13.53
C GLN A 198 15.87 0.07 14.37
N ARG A 199 16.61 0.64 15.32
CA ARG A 199 16.15 1.79 16.12
C ARG A 199 15.89 3.02 15.29
N TRP A 200 16.75 3.27 14.30
CA TRP A 200 16.62 4.37 13.38
C TRP A 200 15.36 4.24 12.51
N VAL A 201 15.07 3.05 12.01
CA VAL A 201 13.84 2.76 11.24
C VAL A 201 12.60 3.12 12.07
N ILE A 202 12.53 2.71 13.33
CA ILE A 202 11.41 3.04 14.25
C ILE A 202 11.31 4.56 14.43
N TYR A 203 12.42 5.25 14.60
CA TYR A 203 12.44 6.72 14.73
C TYR A 203 11.90 7.40 13.46
N VAL A 204 12.39 6.99 12.30
CA VAL A 204 11.96 7.54 11.00
C VAL A 204 10.49 7.26 10.72
N GLN A 205 9.99 6.06 11.03
CA GLN A 205 8.55 5.77 10.96
C GLN A 205 7.74 6.79 11.77
N GLY A 206 8.16 7.07 13.00
CA GLY A 206 7.49 8.07 13.85
C GLY A 206 7.53 9.49 13.27
N VAL A 207 8.60 9.89 12.59
CA VAL A 207 8.67 11.18 11.88
C VAL A 207 7.71 11.19 10.70
N LEU A 208 7.77 10.19 9.83
CA LEU A 208 6.95 10.10 8.62
C LEU A 208 5.45 10.02 8.95
N LEU A 209 5.06 9.28 10.00
CA LEU A 209 3.67 9.22 10.46
C LEU A 209 3.16 10.60 10.91
N ARG A 210 3.99 11.38 11.63
CA ARG A 210 3.62 12.76 12.01
C ARG A 210 3.47 13.66 10.79
N CYS A 211 4.38 13.57 9.83
CA CYS A 211 4.28 14.33 8.59
C CYS A 211 3.02 13.95 7.79
N ALA A 212 2.71 12.67 7.66
CA ALA A 212 1.50 12.22 6.98
C ALA A 212 0.23 12.70 7.68
N ALA A 213 0.16 12.59 9.02
CA ALA A 213 -0.98 13.08 9.79
C ALA A 213 -1.16 14.60 9.67
N PHE A 214 -0.06 15.36 9.75
CA PHE A 214 -0.10 16.82 9.59
C PHE A 214 -0.51 17.19 8.16
N GLY A 215 0.07 16.57 7.13
CA GLY A 215 -0.30 16.80 5.73
C GLY A 215 -1.78 16.51 5.46
N PHE A 216 -2.31 15.41 5.99
CA PHE A 216 -3.72 15.07 5.88
C PHE A 216 -4.62 16.12 6.54
N THR A 217 -4.32 16.50 7.80
CA THR A 217 -5.16 17.45 8.53
C THR A 217 -5.11 18.87 7.97
N SER A 218 -3.95 19.29 7.46
CA SER A 218 -3.78 20.62 6.85
C SER A 218 -4.37 20.73 5.44
N SER A 219 -4.61 19.60 4.77
CA SER A 219 -5.14 19.53 3.40
C SER A 219 -6.54 18.90 3.33
N TYR A 220 -7.19 18.71 4.47
CA TYR A 220 -8.46 17.98 4.55
C TYR A 220 -9.56 18.58 3.66
N ASP A 221 -9.62 19.90 3.55
CA ASP A 221 -10.62 20.59 2.72
C ASP A 221 -10.37 20.44 1.20
N MET A 222 -9.22 19.86 0.81
CA MET A 222 -8.86 19.62 -0.60
C MET A 222 -9.04 18.15 -1.02
N ILE A 223 -9.29 17.26 -0.07
CA ILE A 223 -9.47 15.82 -0.29
C ILE A 223 -10.95 15.48 -0.44
#